data_205395960a1ae90232b49038500a6544
#
_entry.id   205395960a1ae90232b49038500a6544
#
_cell.length_a   1.000
_cell.length_b   1.000
_cell.length_c   1.000
_cell.angle_alpha   90.00
_cell.angle_beta   90.00
_cell.angle_gamma   90.00
#
_symmetry.space_group_name_H-M   'P 1'
#
loop_
_entity.id
_entity.type
_entity.pdbx_description
1 polymer ?
#
loop_
_entity_poly.entity_id
_entity_poly.type
_entity_poly.pdbx_seq_one_letter_code
_entity_poly.pdbx_strand_id
1 'polypeptide(L)'
;MFDSTNWIAVVIAAVSSMALGFVWYHPKVFGTAWMKGAGLTKEDGKNANMGVIFGLAFVMALVVSSFLSTWVHDDENLPEFFHGAFHGMMLSLFIAIPWGITHALYENRGAKYIIINALYILIAMCLIGGILFCMPGEAPPEM
;
A
#
# COMPACT_ATOMS: atom_id res chain seq x y z
N MET A 1 -20.30 -8.41 -3.79
CA MET A 1 -18.92 -8.20 -3.26
C MET A 1 -18.58 -6.71 -3.19
N PHE A 2 -18.92 -5.92 -4.20
CA PHE A 2 -18.60 -4.48 -4.26
C PHE A 2 -19.84 -3.57 -4.17
N ASP A 3 -20.99 -4.11 -3.81
CA ASP A 3 -22.27 -3.39 -3.84
C ASP A 3 -22.33 -2.25 -2.82
N SER A 4 -21.63 -2.37 -1.71
CA SER A 4 -21.52 -1.34 -0.65
C SER A 4 -20.18 -0.59 -0.67
N THR A 5 -19.37 -0.72 -1.73
CA THR A 5 -18.05 -0.10 -1.78
C THR A 5 -18.13 1.42 -1.98
N ASN A 6 -17.52 2.17 -1.08
CA ASN A 6 -17.29 3.61 -1.28
C ASN A 6 -16.08 3.83 -2.22
N TRP A 7 -16.35 4.03 -3.50
CA TRP A 7 -15.30 4.22 -4.51
C TRP A 7 -14.47 5.50 -4.31
N ILE A 8 -15.04 6.52 -3.66
CA ILE A 8 -14.29 7.74 -3.30
C ILE A 8 -13.24 7.41 -2.25
N ALA A 9 -13.61 6.63 -1.23
CA ALA A 9 -12.67 6.15 -0.22
C ALA A 9 -11.55 5.30 -0.84
N VAL A 10 -11.88 4.42 -1.79
CA VAL A 10 -10.91 3.60 -2.53
C VAL A 10 -9.87 4.47 -3.24
N VAL A 11 -10.33 5.51 -3.96
CA VAL A 11 -9.43 6.45 -4.66
C VAL A 11 -8.57 7.23 -3.66
N ILE A 12 -9.16 7.76 -2.58
CA ILE A 12 -8.43 8.51 -1.55
C ILE A 12 -7.37 7.63 -0.90
N ALA A 13 -7.68 6.39 -0.55
CA ALA A 13 -6.75 5.45 0.03
C ALA A 13 -5.59 5.13 -0.93
N ALA A 14 -5.87 4.89 -2.21
CA ALA A 14 -4.86 4.66 -3.23
C ALA A 14 -3.94 5.87 -3.43
N VAL A 15 -4.50 7.08 -3.52
CA VAL A 15 -3.72 8.34 -3.64
C VAL A 15 -2.86 8.55 -2.40
N SER A 16 -3.39 8.29 -1.20
CA SER A 16 -2.65 8.44 0.06
C SER A 16 -1.46 7.50 0.14
N SER A 17 -1.59 6.25 -0.31
CA SER A 17 -0.47 5.30 -0.37
C SER A 17 0.61 5.74 -1.37
N MET A 18 0.21 6.34 -2.50
CA MET A 18 1.15 6.94 -3.47
C MET A 18 1.90 8.13 -2.86
N ALA A 19 1.18 9.03 -2.18
CA ALA A 19 1.78 10.17 -1.49
C ALA A 19 2.80 9.72 -0.44
N LEU A 20 2.46 8.69 0.35
CA LEU A 20 3.40 8.05 1.26
C LEU A 20 4.63 7.53 0.51
N GLY A 21 4.46 6.89 -0.64
CA GLY A 21 5.55 6.37 -1.47
C GLY A 21 6.50 7.47 -1.95
N PHE A 22 5.97 8.61 -2.40
CA PHE A 22 6.79 9.77 -2.77
C PHE A 22 7.67 10.27 -1.63
N VAL A 23 7.13 10.34 -0.42
CA VAL A 23 7.88 10.74 0.77
C VAL A 23 8.88 9.66 1.16
N TRP A 24 8.44 8.39 1.20
CA TRP A 24 9.24 7.26 1.64
C TRP A 24 10.48 7.01 0.78
N TYR A 25 10.30 7.01 -0.54
CA TYR A 25 11.37 6.79 -1.50
C TYR A 25 12.08 8.08 -1.94
N HIS A 26 11.81 9.20 -1.25
CA HIS A 26 12.55 10.43 -1.49
C HIS A 26 14.03 10.25 -1.11
N PRO A 27 15.01 10.78 -1.90
CA PRO A 27 16.44 10.61 -1.63
C PRO A 27 16.90 11.04 -0.24
N LYS A 28 16.23 12.03 0.37
CA LYS A 28 16.52 12.52 1.74
C LYS A 28 15.93 11.65 2.85
N VAL A 29 15.06 10.69 2.52
CA VAL A 29 14.43 9.76 3.48
C VAL A 29 15.09 8.39 3.32
N PHE A 30 14.50 7.50 2.55
CA PHE A 30 15.02 6.14 2.34
C PHE A 30 15.47 5.88 0.89
N GLY A 31 15.16 6.77 -0.05
CA GLY A 31 15.37 6.54 -1.48
C GLY A 31 16.81 6.25 -1.86
N THR A 32 17.79 6.96 -1.28
CA THR A 32 19.22 6.70 -1.55
C THR A 32 19.67 5.33 -1.04
N ALA A 33 19.22 4.93 0.15
CA ALA A 33 19.54 3.62 0.71
C ALA A 33 18.84 2.49 -0.05
N TRP A 34 17.60 2.73 -0.48
CA TRP A 34 16.82 1.82 -1.32
C TRP A 34 17.48 1.61 -2.68
N MET A 35 17.85 2.67 -3.40
CA MET A 35 18.54 2.58 -4.70
C MET A 35 19.84 1.79 -4.60
N LYS A 36 20.64 2.05 -3.56
CA LYS A 36 21.87 1.30 -3.32
C LYS A 36 21.60 -0.19 -3.08
N GLY A 37 20.58 -0.51 -2.29
CA GLY A 37 20.17 -1.89 -2.01
C GLY A 37 19.56 -2.59 -3.24
N ALA A 38 18.96 -1.82 -4.15
CA ALA A 38 18.43 -2.31 -5.42
C ALA A 38 19.51 -2.50 -6.50
N GLY A 39 20.73 -2.00 -6.28
CA GLY A 39 21.78 -1.98 -7.30
C GLY A 39 21.51 -0.99 -8.44
N LEU A 40 20.70 0.05 -8.18
CA LEU A 40 20.34 1.07 -9.16
C LEU A 40 21.21 2.31 -9.04
N THR A 41 21.46 2.95 -10.18
CA THR A 41 22.15 4.23 -10.29
C THR A 41 21.15 5.36 -10.56
N LYS A 42 21.61 6.62 -10.46
CA LYS A 42 20.80 7.78 -10.86
C LYS A 42 20.47 7.78 -12.35
N GLU A 43 21.31 7.22 -13.16
CA GLU A 43 21.14 7.10 -14.61
C GLU A 43 19.97 6.16 -14.95
N ASP A 44 19.85 5.04 -14.25
CA ASP A 44 18.75 4.09 -14.44
C ASP A 44 17.39 4.75 -14.18
N GLY A 45 17.30 5.62 -13.16
CA GLY A 45 16.10 6.38 -12.88
C GLY A 45 15.74 7.41 -13.97
N LYS A 46 16.72 7.99 -14.63
CA LYS A 46 16.46 8.94 -15.75
C LYS A 46 15.95 8.25 -17.01
N ASN A 47 16.37 7.01 -17.23
CA ASN A 47 15.98 6.22 -18.41
C ASN A 47 14.63 5.50 -18.22
N ALA A 48 14.11 5.45 -17.00
CA ALA A 48 12.82 4.82 -16.71
C ALA A 48 11.65 5.72 -17.11
N ASN A 49 10.61 5.14 -17.69
CA ASN A 49 9.37 5.86 -17.96
C ASN A 49 8.57 6.00 -16.64
N MET A 50 8.85 7.07 -15.89
CA MET A 50 8.23 7.32 -14.60
C MET A 50 6.71 7.44 -14.67
N GLY A 51 6.16 7.94 -15.79
CA GLY A 51 4.71 8.01 -15.99
C GLY A 51 4.05 6.64 -16.02
N VAL A 52 4.66 5.69 -16.72
CA VAL A 52 4.18 4.29 -16.75
C VAL A 52 4.31 3.64 -15.38
N ILE A 53 5.45 3.83 -14.71
CA ILE A 53 5.69 3.23 -13.38
C ILE A 53 4.66 3.73 -12.38
N PHE A 54 4.46 5.04 -12.26
CA PHE A 54 3.48 5.60 -11.33
C PHE A 54 2.04 5.29 -11.73
N GLY A 55 1.73 5.27 -13.02
CA GLY A 55 0.42 4.87 -13.51
C GLY A 55 0.07 3.43 -13.12
N LEU A 56 0.97 2.49 -13.35
CA LEU A 56 0.78 1.09 -12.96
C LEU A 56 0.75 0.93 -11.43
N ALA A 57 1.60 1.63 -10.70
CA ALA A 57 1.59 1.60 -9.24
C ALA A 57 0.25 2.11 -8.68
N PHE A 58 -0.31 3.16 -9.28
CA PHE A 58 -1.63 3.67 -8.91
C PHE A 58 -2.74 2.65 -9.20
N VAL A 59 -2.73 2.01 -10.36
CA VAL A 59 -3.67 0.93 -10.67
C VAL A 59 -3.57 -0.20 -9.66
N MET A 60 -2.37 -0.62 -9.27
CA MET A 60 -2.19 -1.65 -8.24
C MET A 60 -2.68 -1.18 -6.87
N ALA A 61 -2.47 0.08 -6.51
CA ALA A 61 -3.00 0.65 -5.27
C ALA A 61 -4.54 0.66 -5.27
N LEU A 62 -5.18 0.95 -6.41
CA LEU A 62 -6.64 0.85 -6.56
C LEU A 62 -7.13 -0.59 -6.39
N VAL A 63 -6.44 -1.57 -6.96
CA VAL A 63 -6.78 -2.99 -6.79
C VAL A 63 -6.73 -3.41 -5.33
N VAL A 64 -5.66 -3.05 -4.62
CA VAL A 64 -5.51 -3.34 -3.19
C VAL A 64 -6.59 -2.66 -2.36
N SER A 65 -6.83 -1.37 -2.60
CA SER A 65 -7.85 -0.60 -1.88
C SER A 65 -9.26 -1.13 -2.15
N SER A 66 -9.56 -1.52 -3.38
CA SER A 66 -10.86 -2.13 -3.75
C SER A 66 -11.07 -3.47 -3.02
N PHE A 67 -10.03 -4.29 -2.92
CA PHE A 67 -10.12 -5.55 -2.19
C PHE A 67 -10.34 -5.33 -0.69
N LEU A 68 -9.53 -4.46 -0.08
CA LEU A 68 -9.66 -4.12 1.34
C LEU A 68 -11.02 -3.49 1.68
N SER A 69 -11.62 -2.73 0.76
CA SER A 69 -12.94 -2.13 0.97
C SER A 69 -14.06 -3.17 1.15
N THR A 70 -13.88 -4.38 0.65
CA THR A 70 -14.85 -5.48 0.82
C THR A 70 -14.87 -6.04 2.25
N TRP A 71 -13.90 -5.67 3.08
CA TRP A 71 -13.79 -6.09 4.48
C TRP A 71 -14.29 -5.02 5.44
N VAL A 72 -14.68 -3.86 4.93
CA VAL A 72 -15.26 -2.79 5.74
C VAL A 72 -16.61 -3.24 6.29
N HIS A 73 -16.74 -3.27 7.59
CA HIS A 73 -17.98 -3.52 8.32
C HIS A 73 -17.91 -2.78 9.64
N ASP A 74 -19.06 -2.45 10.19
CA ASP A 74 -19.16 -1.75 11.46
C ASP A 74 -18.76 -2.67 12.61
N ASP A 75 -17.87 -2.19 13.48
CA ASP A 75 -17.51 -2.82 14.74
C ASP A 75 -17.53 -1.75 15.85
N GLU A 76 -18.49 -1.85 16.72
CA GLU A 76 -18.73 -0.87 17.80
C GLU A 76 -17.59 -0.84 18.85
N ASN A 77 -16.67 -1.80 18.83
CA ASN A 77 -15.66 -1.97 19.87
C ASN A 77 -14.33 -1.28 19.60
N LEU A 78 -14.04 -0.91 18.35
CA LEU A 78 -12.77 -0.31 17.97
C LEU A 78 -12.97 1.01 17.20
N PRO A 79 -12.10 2.02 17.40
CA PRO A 79 -12.08 3.18 16.51
C PRO A 79 -11.85 2.74 15.06
N GLU A 80 -12.69 3.21 14.15
CA GLU A 80 -12.75 2.82 12.74
C GLU A 80 -11.37 2.79 12.07
N PHE A 81 -10.56 3.83 12.25
CA PHE A 81 -9.21 3.88 11.68
C PHE A 81 -8.32 2.73 12.15
N PHE A 82 -8.29 2.47 13.46
CA PHE A 82 -7.42 1.41 14.01
C PHE A 82 -7.92 0.02 13.61
N HIS A 83 -9.23 -0.16 13.50
CA HIS A 83 -9.81 -1.42 13.01
C HIS A 83 -9.36 -1.69 11.57
N GLY A 84 -9.54 -0.73 10.67
CA GLY A 84 -9.08 -0.85 9.29
C GLY A 84 -7.56 -1.00 9.15
N ALA A 85 -6.80 -0.23 9.93
CA ALA A 85 -5.33 -0.36 9.97
C ALA A 85 -4.89 -1.75 10.43
N PHE A 86 -5.61 -2.38 11.38
CA PHE A 86 -5.34 -3.74 11.81
C PHE A 86 -5.54 -4.76 10.68
N HIS A 87 -6.61 -4.65 9.89
CA HIS A 87 -6.80 -5.51 8.70
C HIS A 87 -5.69 -5.32 7.67
N GLY A 88 -5.30 -4.08 7.38
CA GLY A 88 -4.16 -3.77 6.51
C GLY A 88 -2.85 -4.36 7.05
N MET A 89 -2.62 -4.24 8.36
CA MET A 89 -1.46 -4.83 9.03
C MET A 89 -1.44 -6.36 8.89
N MET A 90 -2.55 -7.04 9.12
CA MET A 90 -2.63 -8.49 8.98
C MET A 90 -2.30 -8.96 7.56
N LEU A 91 -2.91 -8.33 6.54
CA LEU A 91 -2.61 -8.65 5.15
C LEU A 91 -1.15 -8.38 4.79
N SER A 92 -0.58 -7.30 5.29
CA SER A 92 0.82 -6.99 5.03
C SER A 92 1.77 -8.00 5.66
N LEU A 93 1.58 -8.33 6.95
CA LEU A 93 2.48 -9.22 7.70
C LEU A 93 2.42 -10.67 7.21
N PHE A 94 1.24 -11.15 6.86
CA PHE A 94 1.06 -12.57 6.53
C PHE A 94 1.05 -12.88 5.03
N ILE A 95 0.87 -11.89 4.17
CA ILE A 95 0.82 -12.09 2.72
C ILE A 95 1.83 -11.23 1.98
N ALA A 96 1.70 -9.89 2.02
CA ALA A 96 2.45 -9.03 1.14
C ALA A 96 3.95 -8.98 1.46
N ILE A 97 4.32 -8.87 2.72
CA ILE A 97 5.72 -8.81 3.17
C ILE A 97 6.43 -10.15 2.94
N PRO A 98 5.92 -11.32 3.37
CA PRO A 98 6.58 -12.60 3.10
C PRO A 98 6.78 -12.84 1.61
N TRP A 99 5.78 -12.54 0.78
CA TRP A 99 5.90 -12.65 -0.68
C TRP A 99 6.95 -11.70 -1.25
N GLY A 100 6.94 -10.43 -0.83
CA GLY A 100 7.93 -9.43 -1.23
C GLY A 100 9.35 -9.79 -0.82
N ILE A 101 9.54 -10.32 0.39
CA ILE A 101 10.84 -10.80 0.87
C ILE A 101 11.32 -11.97 0.00
N THR A 102 10.46 -12.93 -0.29
CA THR A 102 10.80 -14.08 -1.14
C THR A 102 11.29 -13.62 -2.51
N HIS A 103 10.59 -12.70 -3.17
CA HIS A 103 11.02 -12.12 -4.44
C HIS A 103 12.38 -11.42 -4.33
N ALA A 104 12.56 -10.59 -3.31
CA ALA A 104 13.80 -9.85 -3.10
C ALA A 104 15.00 -10.79 -2.87
N LEU A 105 14.80 -11.93 -2.20
CA LEU A 105 15.83 -12.95 -1.99
C LEU A 105 16.22 -13.63 -3.30
N TYR A 106 15.25 -14.00 -4.14
CA TYR A 106 15.54 -14.57 -5.48
C TYR A 106 16.25 -13.59 -6.40
N GLU A 107 15.97 -12.31 -6.27
CA GLU A 107 16.64 -11.23 -7.00
C GLU A 107 18.00 -10.83 -6.38
N ASN A 108 18.43 -11.50 -5.32
CA ASN A 108 19.69 -11.22 -4.60
C ASN A 108 19.78 -9.76 -4.11
N ARG A 109 18.66 -9.20 -3.62
CA ARG A 109 18.63 -7.85 -3.07
C ARG A 109 19.20 -7.78 -1.67
N GLY A 110 19.86 -6.66 -1.34
CA GLY A 110 20.44 -6.46 -0.02
C GLY A 110 19.40 -6.28 1.10
N ALA A 111 19.77 -6.60 2.34
CA ALA A 111 18.90 -6.51 3.51
C ALA A 111 18.26 -5.12 3.69
N LYS A 112 18.97 -4.02 3.39
CA LYS A 112 18.43 -2.66 3.46
C LYS A 112 17.25 -2.45 2.50
N TYR A 113 17.33 -2.97 1.28
CA TYR A 113 16.25 -2.94 0.31
C TYR A 113 15.02 -3.68 0.86
N ILE A 114 15.22 -4.87 1.39
CA ILE A 114 14.15 -5.70 1.95
C ILE A 114 13.44 -5.00 3.10
N ILE A 115 14.19 -4.47 4.06
CA ILE A 115 13.63 -3.79 5.24
C ILE A 115 12.85 -2.53 4.83
N ILE A 116 13.41 -1.70 3.94
CA ILE A 116 12.76 -0.46 3.47
C ILE A 116 11.44 -0.77 2.79
N ASN A 117 11.40 -1.79 1.92
CA ASN A 117 10.16 -2.18 1.23
C ASN A 117 9.14 -2.83 2.18
N ALA A 118 9.59 -3.70 3.11
CA ALA A 118 8.70 -4.33 4.08
C ALA A 118 8.00 -3.30 4.98
N LEU A 119 8.75 -2.30 5.48
CA LEU A 119 8.19 -1.23 6.28
C LEU A 119 7.25 -0.32 5.47
N TYR A 120 7.60 -0.03 4.22
CA TYR A 120 6.69 0.71 3.33
C TYR A 120 5.36 -0.03 3.14
N ILE A 121 5.42 -1.32 2.80
CA ILE A 121 4.23 -2.15 2.61
C ILE A 121 3.36 -2.16 3.87
N LEU A 122 3.98 -2.34 5.04
CA LEU A 122 3.28 -2.35 6.32
C LEU A 122 2.49 -1.05 6.55
N ILE A 123 3.19 0.09 6.44
CA ILE A 123 2.58 1.40 6.72
C ILE A 123 1.55 1.77 5.64
N ALA A 124 1.83 1.49 4.38
CA ALA A 124 0.90 1.75 3.28
C ALA A 124 -0.41 0.95 3.44
N MET A 125 -0.32 -0.32 3.79
CA MET A 125 -1.49 -1.18 4.00
C MET A 125 -2.30 -0.76 5.23
N CYS A 126 -1.65 -0.39 6.34
CA CYS A 126 -2.32 0.19 7.51
C CYS A 126 -3.04 1.50 7.15
N LEU A 127 -2.40 2.37 6.37
CA LEU A 127 -2.99 3.64 5.94
C LEU A 127 -4.21 3.42 5.03
N ILE A 128 -4.11 2.53 4.04
CA ILE A 128 -5.23 2.17 3.16
C ILE A 128 -6.39 1.63 3.98
N GLY A 129 -6.15 0.65 4.83
CA GLY A 129 -7.20 0.06 5.67
C GLY A 129 -7.85 1.08 6.59
N GLY A 130 -7.06 1.90 7.28
CA GLY A 130 -7.55 2.94 8.16
C GLY A 130 -8.44 3.96 7.45
N ILE A 131 -8.06 4.43 6.26
CA ILE A 131 -8.86 5.38 5.46
C ILE A 131 -10.19 4.75 5.03
N LEU A 132 -10.16 3.51 4.54
CA LEU A 132 -11.36 2.82 4.07
C LEU A 132 -12.40 2.63 5.17
N PHE A 133 -11.97 2.28 6.37
CA PHE A 133 -12.87 2.08 7.51
C PHE A 133 -13.41 3.41 8.08
N CYS A 134 -12.68 4.52 7.94
CA CYS A 134 -13.20 5.85 8.27
C CYS A 134 -14.24 6.37 7.26
N MET A 135 -14.36 5.74 6.09
CA MET A 135 -15.27 6.16 5.02
C MET A 135 -16.04 4.94 4.49
N PRO A 136 -16.88 4.30 5.33
CA PRO A 136 -17.62 3.12 4.91
C PRO A 136 -18.56 3.46 3.74
N GLY A 137 -18.91 2.45 2.96
CA GLY A 137 -19.95 2.58 1.94
C GLY A 137 -21.34 2.49 2.54
N GLU A 138 -22.35 2.88 1.76
CA GLU A 138 -23.75 2.73 2.19
C GLU A 138 -24.11 1.24 2.29
N ALA A 139 -24.76 0.85 3.38
CA ALA A 139 -25.31 -0.50 3.49
C ALA A 139 -26.35 -0.72 2.37
N PRO A 140 -26.39 -1.90 1.72
CA PRO A 140 -27.43 -2.20 0.76
C PRO A 140 -28.80 -2.09 1.44
N PRO A 141 -29.84 -1.58 0.73
CA PRO A 141 -31.17 -1.48 1.30
C PRO A 141 -31.65 -2.86 1.76
N GLU A 142 -32.16 -2.91 2.98
CA GLU A 142 -32.78 -4.14 3.49
C GLU A 142 -33.95 -4.55 2.57
N MET A 143 -33.88 -5.74 2.04
CA MET A 143 -34.98 -6.33 1.22
C MET A 143 -36.04 -6.94 2.08
#